data_7e8157387514c294de20cf4e169827b0
#
_entry.id   7e8157387514c294de20cf4e169827b0
#
_cell.length_a   1.000
_cell.length_b   1.000
_cell.length_c   1.000
_cell.angle_alpha   90.00
_cell.angle_beta   90.00
_cell.angle_gamma   90.00
#
_symmetry.space_group_name_H-M   'P 1'
#
loop_
_entity.id
_entity.type
_entity.pdbx_description
1 polymer ?
#
loop_
_entity_poly.entity_id
_entity_poly.type
_entity_poly.pdbx_seq_one_letter_code
_entity_poly.pdbx_strand_id
1 'polypeptide(L)' 'MTPHTYDFAIYNGRVKVYVDGYVMFTFNQIDFKGYYAYKDDTLLFGIDIYLVDTTMEIYFKTKENWLAILALLDKNL' A
#
# COMPACT_ATOMS: atom_id res chain seq x y z
N MET A 1 -1.26 3.23 -15.91
CA MET A 1 -1.23 3.44 -14.47
C MET A 1 -0.10 4.35 -14.06
N THR A 2 -0.38 5.33 -13.22
CA THR A 2 0.62 6.31 -12.81
C THR A 2 1.21 5.91 -11.46
N PRO A 3 2.54 5.72 -11.36
CA PRO A 3 3.16 5.42 -10.07
C PRO A 3 3.21 6.66 -9.18
N HIS A 4 3.15 6.43 -7.88
CA HIS A 4 3.13 7.48 -6.87
C HIS A 4 4.07 7.13 -5.72
N THR A 5 4.23 8.08 -4.79
CA THR A 5 4.89 7.83 -3.52
C THR A 5 3.83 7.62 -2.46
N TYR A 6 3.95 6.54 -1.70
CA TYR A 6 2.94 6.14 -0.72
C TYR A 6 3.50 6.18 0.70
N ASP A 7 2.62 6.50 1.64
CA ASP A 7 2.91 6.38 3.06
C ASP A 7 1.64 5.88 3.75
N PHE A 8 1.83 5.09 4.80
CA PHE A 8 0.72 4.51 5.55
C PHE A 8 0.87 4.92 7.01
N ALA A 9 -0.20 5.42 7.61
CA ALA A 9 -0.24 5.74 9.02
C ALA A 9 -1.31 4.89 9.69
N ILE A 10 -0.94 4.20 10.76
CA ILE A 10 -1.83 3.29 11.47
C ILE A 10 -2.05 3.84 12.87
N TYR A 11 -3.32 4.09 13.22
CA TYR A 11 -3.68 4.64 14.52
C TYR A 11 -5.08 4.17 14.92
N ASN A 12 -5.20 3.62 16.10
CA ASN A 12 -6.48 3.15 16.67
C ASN A 12 -7.25 2.22 15.74
N GLY A 13 -6.55 1.30 15.09
CA GLY A 13 -7.17 0.34 14.20
C GLY A 13 -7.59 0.90 12.85
N ARG A 14 -7.22 2.16 12.55
CA ARG A 14 -7.48 2.79 11.24
C ARG A 14 -6.18 2.97 10.50
N VAL A 15 -6.23 2.75 9.20
CA VAL A 15 -5.09 2.94 8.31
C VAL A 15 -5.40 4.07 7.35
N LYS A 16 -4.53 5.08 7.32
CA LYS A 16 -4.59 6.17 6.35
C LYS A 16 -3.53 5.94 5.29
N VAL A 17 -3.93 5.95 4.04
CA VAL A 17 -3.01 5.80 2.92
C VAL A 17 -2.80 7.17 2.28
N TYR A 18 -1.57 7.65 2.35
CA TYR A 18 -1.16 8.91 1.75
C TYR A 18 -0.59 8.63 0.37
N VAL A 19 -1.04 9.39 -0.61
CA VAL A 19 -0.54 9.33 -1.98
C VAL A 19 0.05 10.69 -2.30
N ASP A 20 1.35 10.75 -2.53
CA ASP A 20 2.08 12.00 -2.79
C ASP A 20 1.83 13.06 -1.71
N GLY A 21 1.71 12.61 -0.44
CA GLY A 21 1.54 13.49 0.71
C GLY A 21 0.10 13.79 1.09
N TYR A 22 -0.90 13.31 0.34
CA TYR A 22 -2.32 13.58 0.61
C TYR A 22 -3.04 12.28 0.96
N VAL A 23 -3.95 12.35 1.95
CA VAL A 23 -4.77 11.18 2.31
C VAL A 23 -5.75 10.89 1.17
N MET A 24 -5.60 9.73 0.55
CA MET A 24 -6.48 9.29 -0.55
C MET A 24 -7.41 8.16 -0.15
N PHE A 25 -6.99 7.33 0.80
CA PHE A 25 -7.78 6.19 1.26
C PHE A 25 -7.69 6.06 2.76
N THR A 26 -8.75 5.52 3.36
CA THR A 26 -8.71 5.05 4.74
C THR A 26 -9.41 3.70 4.78
N PHE A 27 -8.93 2.81 5.63
CA PHE A 27 -9.63 1.55 5.86
C PHE A 27 -9.39 1.09 7.30
N ASN A 28 -10.23 0.18 7.77
CA ASN A 28 -10.06 -0.40 9.09
C ASN A 28 -9.03 -1.52 9.02
N GLN A 29 -8.13 -1.55 9.98
CA GLN A 29 -7.08 -2.58 10.03
C GLN A 29 -7.69 -3.99 10.02
N ILE A 30 -8.83 -4.17 10.66
CA ILE A 30 -9.52 -5.47 10.71
C ILE A 30 -9.99 -5.95 9.34
N ASP A 31 -10.17 -5.03 8.38
CA ASP A 31 -10.61 -5.37 7.03
C ASP A 31 -9.48 -5.81 6.11
N PHE A 32 -8.24 -5.69 6.56
CA PHE A 32 -7.07 -6.10 5.78
C PHE A 32 -7.00 -7.63 5.72
N LYS A 33 -6.95 -8.18 4.51
CA LYS A 33 -6.94 -9.63 4.30
C LYS A 33 -5.62 -10.16 3.76
N GLY A 34 -4.73 -9.29 3.33
CA GLY A 34 -3.45 -9.69 2.79
C GLY A 34 -3.00 -8.79 1.67
N TYR A 35 -1.86 -9.12 1.09
CA TYR A 35 -1.33 -8.35 -0.01
C TYR A 35 -0.53 -9.25 -0.94
N TYR A 36 -0.31 -8.76 -2.16
CA TYR A 36 0.55 -9.42 -3.13
C TYR A 36 1.48 -8.38 -3.74
N ALA A 37 2.78 -8.58 -3.58
CA ALA A 37 3.80 -7.68 -4.11
C ALA A 37 4.33 -8.22 -5.43
N TYR A 38 4.56 -7.33 -6.39
CA TYR A 38 5.10 -7.72 -7.68
C TYR A 38 5.95 -6.63 -8.28
N LYS A 39 6.81 -7.05 -9.21
CA LYS A 39 7.64 -6.16 -10.00
C LYS A 39 7.62 -6.69 -11.43
N ASP A 40 7.29 -5.83 -12.38
CA ASP A 40 7.27 -6.24 -13.78
C ASP A 40 8.60 -5.92 -14.48
N ASP A 41 8.70 -6.34 -15.75
CA ASP A 41 9.91 -6.17 -16.55
C ASP A 41 10.24 -4.72 -16.88
N THR A 42 9.28 -3.82 -16.71
CA THR A 42 9.48 -2.39 -16.95
C THR A 42 9.90 -1.65 -15.68
N LEU A 43 10.28 -2.38 -14.63
CA LEU A 43 10.67 -1.87 -13.32
C LEU A 43 9.52 -1.15 -12.60
N LEU A 44 8.29 -1.52 -12.90
CA LEU A 44 7.13 -1.04 -12.17
C LEU A 44 6.98 -1.88 -10.91
N PHE A 45 6.99 -1.21 -9.77
CA PHE A 45 6.84 -1.85 -8.47
C PHE A 45 5.41 -1.69 -8.00
N GLY A 46 4.73 -2.80 -7.71
CA GLY A 46 3.33 -2.77 -7.35
C GLY A 46 3.00 -3.59 -6.12
N ILE A 47 1.89 -3.27 -5.49
CA ILE A 47 1.29 -4.05 -4.41
C ILE A 47 -0.21 -4.05 -4.61
N ASP A 48 -0.81 -5.24 -4.57
CA ASP A 48 -2.26 -5.37 -4.45
C ASP A 48 -2.58 -5.58 -2.98
N ILE A 49 -3.43 -4.74 -2.43
CA ILE A 49 -3.85 -4.83 -1.04
C ILE A 49 -5.28 -5.34 -1.03
N TYR A 50 -5.47 -6.50 -0.39
CA TYR A 50 -6.78 -7.15 -0.33
C TYR A 50 -7.52 -6.74 0.93
N LEU A 51 -8.68 -6.13 0.75
CA LEU A 51 -9.58 -5.77 1.83
C LEU A 51 -10.82 -6.66 1.75
N VAL A 52 -11.66 -6.61 2.77
CA VAL A 52 -12.81 -7.51 2.88
C VAL A 52 -13.76 -7.41 1.69
N ASP A 53 -13.91 -6.24 1.09
CA ASP A 53 -14.87 -5.99 0.02
C ASP A 53 -14.25 -5.42 -1.26
N THR A 54 -12.93 -5.22 -1.29
CA THR A 54 -12.29 -4.62 -2.46
C THR A 54 -10.79 -4.92 -2.47
N THR A 55 -10.15 -4.63 -3.59
CA THR A 55 -8.70 -4.72 -3.75
C THR A 55 -8.19 -3.35 -4.18
N MET A 56 -7.14 -2.88 -3.50
CA MET A 56 -6.42 -1.67 -3.88
C MET A 56 -5.18 -2.06 -4.66
N GLU A 57 -5.03 -1.52 -5.86
CA GLU A 57 -3.82 -1.72 -6.65
C GLU A 57 -3.00 -0.43 -6.61
N ILE A 58 -1.78 -0.50 -6.08
CA ILE A 58 -0.92 0.68 -5.96
C ILE A 58 0.42 0.42 -6.65
N TYR A 59 0.94 1.47 -7.28
CA TYR A 59 2.18 1.41 -8.05
C TYR A 59 3.13 2.50 -7.57
N PHE A 60 4.38 2.12 -7.37
CA PHE A 60 5.38 2.95 -6.70
C PHE A 60 6.38 3.55 -7.69
N LYS A 61 6.79 4.79 -7.46
CA LYS A 61 7.83 5.45 -8.25
C LYS A 61 9.21 4.88 -7.97
N THR A 62 9.47 4.44 -6.74
CA THR A 62 10.80 3.98 -6.34
C THR A 62 10.72 2.64 -5.66
N LYS A 63 11.79 1.87 -5.81
CA LYS A 63 11.94 0.58 -5.12
C LYS A 63 12.00 0.78 -3.62
N GLU A 64 12.67 1.84 -3.16
CA GLU A 64 12.84 2.14 -1.73
C GLU A 64 11.48 2.32 -1.07
N ASN A 65 10.58 3.07 -1.70
CA ASN A 65 9.22 3.27 -1.17
C ASN A 65 8.44 1.95 -1.15
N TRP A 66 8.54 1.16 -2.22
CA TRP A 66 7.92 -0.15 -2.32
C TRP A 66 8.36 -1.07 -1.18
N LEU A 67 9.68 -1.16 -0.93
CA LEU A 67 10.21 -1.97 0.14
C LEU A 67 9.78 -1.47 1.53
N ALA A 68 9.72 -0.15 1.71
CA ALA A 68 9.29 0.43 2.99
C ALA A 68 7.83 0.06 3.30
N ILE A 69 6.95 0.12 2.31
CA ILE A 69 5.55 -0.24 2.50
C ILE A 69 5.39 -1.74 2.72
N LEU A 70 6.14 -2.58 2.01
CA LEU A 70 6.12 -4.03 2.25
C LEU A 70 6.51 -4.36 3.68
N ALA A 71 7.58 -3.73 4.19
CA ALA A 71 8.01 -3.94 5.56
C ALA A 71 6.94 -3.52 6.56
N LEU A 72 6.26 -2.42 6.29
CA LEU A 72 5.18 -1.92 7.13
C LEU A 72 4.00 -2.89 7.14
N LEU A 73 3.61 -3.42 6.00
CA LEU A 73 2.50 -4.38 5.89
C LEU A 73 2.83 -5.68 6.63
N ASP A 74 4.06 -6.18 6.48
CA ASP A 74 4.51 -7.39 7.16
C ASP A 74 4.52 -7.24 8.68
N LYS A 75 4.89 -6.05 9.17
CA LYS A 75 5.09 -5.83 10.60
C LYS A 75 3.81 -5.44 11.31
N ASN A 76 2.94 -4.66 10.67
CA ASN A 76 1.84 -3.99 11.37
C ASN A 76 0.45 -4.46 10.92
N LEU A 77 0.38 -5.18 9.83
CA LEU A 77 -0.87 -5.71 9.31
C LEU A 77 -0.73 -7.20 8.99
#